data_84ea4b623e9a8a94c4efcb4c0c06c82e
#
_entry.id   84ea4b623e9a8a94c4efcb4c0c06c82e
#
_cell.length_a   1.000
_cell.length_b   1.000
_cell.length_c   1.000
_cell.angle_alpha   90.00
_cell.angle_beta   90.00
_cell.angle_gamma   90.00
#
_symmetry.space_group_name_H-M   'P 1'
#
loop_
_entity.id
_entity.type
_entity.pdbx_description
1 polymer ?
#
loop_
_entity_poly.entity_id
_entity_poly.type
_entity_poly.pdbx_seq_one_letter_code
_entity_poly.pdbx_strand_id
1 'polypeptide(L)'
;MGKKGRRPRAARRERERELRREVREREDLAARLPGGSPQRPIEVATPAVVEVRAAATACVQCGGELGVVEHAVERRGDETLRVVRAICRRCHAPRSIYFRLARPLPS
;
A
#
# COMPACT_ATOMS: atom_id res chain seq x y z
N MET A 1 35.36 32.94 -0.19
CA MET A 1 34.98 32.48 -0.10
C MET A 1 33.95 32.20 0.12
N GLY A 2 33.55 32.12 0.19
CA GLY A 2 32.66 31.83 0.63
C GLY A 2 31.66 31.25 0.22
N LYS A 3 31.38 30.68 0.48
CA LYS A 3 30.59 30.00 0.10
C LYS A 3 29.44 30.14 0.45
N LYS A 4 28.89 30.24 0.22
CA LYS A 4 27.83 30.41 0.44
C LYS A 4 26.92 29.50 0.16
N GLY A 5 26.89 28.44 -0.13
CA GLY A 5 26.00 27.35 -0.25
C GLY A 5 25.23 27.14 1.03
N ARG A 6 24.18 26.38 1.00
CA ARG A 6 23.43 26.02 2.18
C ARG A 6 24.30 25.30 3.17
N ARG A 7 23.99 25.50 4.44
CA ARG A 7 24.61 24.69 5.46
C ARG A 7 24.21 23.23 5.26
N PRO A 8 25.14 22.27 5.45
CA PRO A 8 24.83 20.85 5.26
C PRO A 8 23.60 20.38 6.03
N ARG A 9 23.40 20.88 7.24
CA ARG A 9 22.24 20.53 8.06
C ARG A 9 20.93 20.96 7.41
N ALA A 10 20.89 22.18 6.88
CA ALA A 10 19.70 22.69 6.21
C ALA A 10 19.41 21.91 4.93
N ALA A 11 20.44 21.59 4.16
CA ALA A 11 20.30 20.82 2.93
C ALA A 11 19.74 19.42 3.22
N ARG A 12 20.23 18.80 4.31
CA ARG A 12 19.75 17.47 4.70
C ARG A 12 18.29 17.49 5.08
N ARG A 13 17.88 18.47 5.89
CA ARG A 13 16.48 18.60 6.30
C ARG A 13 15.57 18.81 5.11
N GLU A 14 16.04 19.57 4.14
CA GLU A 14 15.25 19.83 2.94
C GLU A 14 15.04 18.56 2.12
N ARG A 15 16.11 17.77 1.95
CA ARG A 15 16.01 16.48 1.26
C ARG A 15 15.07 15.53 1.99
N GLU A 16 15.14 15.51 3.32
CA GLU A 16 14.24 14.68 4.11
C GLU A 16 12.78 15.08 3.93
N ARG A 17 12.50 16.38 3.88
CA ARG A 17 11.14 16.86 3.65
C ARG A 17 10.64 16.48 2.26
N GLU A 18 11.51 16.57 1.26
CA GLU A 18 11.15 16.17 -0.10
C GLU A 18 10.84 14.69 -0.17
N LEU A 19 11.66 13.86 0.46
CA LEU A 19 11.43 12.42 0.49
C LEU A 19 10.12 12.07 1.18
N ARG A 20 9.82 12.72 2.29
CA ARG A 20 8.56 12.49 2.99
C ARG A 20 7.37 12.90 2.14
N ARG A 21 7.50 13.98 1.41
CA ARG A 21 6.44 14.43 0.50
C ARG A 21 6.20 13.41 -0.59
N GLU A 22 7.27 12.90 -1.19
CA GLU A 22 7.15 11.88 -2.23
C GLU A 22 6.48 10.62 -1.72
N VAL A 23 6.86 10.19 -0.52
CA VAL A 23 6.24 9.02 0.10
C VAL A 23 4.75 9.25 0.30
N ARG A 24 4.36 10.41 0.83
CA ARG A 24 2.94 10.72 1.04
C ARG A 24 2.17 10.76 -0.27
N GLU A 25 2.75 11.35 -1.29
CA GLU A 25 2.09 11.42 -2.60
C GLU A 25 1.83 10.03 -3.17
N ARG A 26 2.80 9.13 -3.03
CA ARG A 26 2.63 7.76 -3.49
C ARG A 26 1.57 7.02 -2.67
N GLU A 27 1.53 7.25 -1.34
CA GLU A 27 0.50 6.65 -0.51
C GLU A 27 -0.88 7.18 -0.87
N ASP A 28 -1.00 8.48 -1.12
CA ASP A 28 -2.27 9.08 -1.51
C ASP A 28 -2.77 8.52 -2.83
N LEU A 29 -1.88 8.35 -3.80
CA LEU A 29 -2.23 7.73 -5.07
C LEU A 29 -2.65 6.28 -4.87
N ALA A 30 -1.90 5.55 -4.06
CA ALA A 30 -2.21 4.14 -3.80
C ALA A 30 -3.60 3.98 -3.18
N ALA A 31 -3.98 4.91 -2.29
CA ALA A 31 -5.29 4.84 -1.64
C ALA A 31 -6.45 4.97 -2.62
N ARG A 32 -6.20 5.53 -3.80
CA ARG A 32 -7.22 5.70 -4.84
C ARG A 32 -7.30 4.52 -5.79
N LEU A 33 -6.33 3.63 -5.74
CA LEU A 33 -6.30 2.45 -6.60
C LEU A 33 -7.13 1.32 -5.99
N PRO A 34 -7.57 0.37 -6.82
CA PRO A 34 -8.28 -0.80 -6.29
C PRO A 34 -7.44 -1.51 -5.24
N GLY A 35 -8.06 -1.82 -4.11
CA GLY A 35 -7.40 -2.47 -2.99
C GLY A 35 -6.62 -1.54 -2.09
N GLY A 36 -6.49 -0.26 -2.43
CA GLY A 36 -5.69 0.69 -1.67
C GLY A 36 -6.37 1.22 -0.42
N SER A 37 -7.68 1.04 -0.31
CA SER A 37 -8.43 1.50 0.86
C SER A 37 -9.63 0.59 1.09
N PRO A 38 -10.21 0.62 2.30
CA PRO A 38 -11.42 -0.16 2.57
C PRO A 38 -12.60 0.22 1.67
N GLN A 39 -12.62 1.45 1.17
CA GLN A 39 -13.69 1.93 0.32
C GLN A 39 -13.54 1.47 -1.13
N ARG A 40 -12.38 0.95 -1.49
CA ARG A 40 -12.09 0.50 -2.86
C ARG A 40 -11.48 -0.90 -2.86
N PRO A 41 -12.18 -1.89 -2.29
CA PRO A 41 -11.62 -3.24 -2.23
C PRO A 41 -11.60 -3.87 -3.62
N ILE A 42 -10.66 -4.77 -3.83
CA ILE A 42 -10.62 -5.58 -5.04
C ILE A 42 -11.60 -6.72 -4.86
N GLU A 43 -12.50 -6.91 -5.83
CA GLU A 43 -13.42 -8.04 -5.78
C GLU A 43 -12.73 -9.30 -6.27
N VAL A 44 -12.88 -10.37 -5.51
CA VAL A 44 -12.33 -11.68 -5.86
C VAL A 44 -13.40 -12.75 -5.66
N ALA A 45 -13.31 -13.83 -6.40
CA ALA A 45 -14.30 -14.88 -6.35
C ALA A 45 -14.19 -15.74 -5.10
N THR A 46 -12.99 -16.01 -4.64
CA THR A 46 -12.75 -16.88 -3.49
C THR A 46 -11.63 -16.33 -2.63
N PRO A 47 -11.59 -16.71 -1.33
CA PRO A 47 -10.46 -16.31 -0.49
C PRO A 47 -9.13 -16.88 -0.95
N ALA A 48 -9.15 -17.96 -1.71
CA ALA A 48 -7.93 -18.64 -2.13
C ALA A 48 -7.03 -17.76 -3.01
N VAL A 49 -7.60 -16.80 -3.73
CA VAL A 49 -6.81 -15.94 -4.63
C VAL A 49 -6.33 -14.66 -3.98
N VAL A 50 -6.76 -14.38 -2.74
CA VAL A 50 -6.46 -13.11 -2.07
C VAL A 50 -4.96 -12.89 -1.92
N GLU A 51 -4.28 -13.87 -1.31
CA GLU A 51 -2.83 -13.71 -1.05
C GLU A 51 -2.03 -13.73 -2.34
N VAL A 52 -2.46 -14.53 -3.32
CA VAL A 52 -1.79 -14.58 -4.62
C VAL A 52 -1.87 -13.22 -5.31
N ARG A 53 -3.07 -12.61 -5.27
CA ARG A 53 -3.27 -11.28 -5.86
C ARG A 53 -2.46 -10.22 -5.13
N ALA A 54 -2.43 -10.31 -3.80
CA ALA A 54 -1.66 -9.36 -3.00
C ALA A 54 -0.17 -9.48 -3.30
N ALA A 55 0.35 -10.71 -3.37
CA ALA A 55 1.77 -10.93 -3.65
C ALA A 55 2.16 -10.50 -5.06
N ALA A 56 1.21 -10.50 -5.99
CA ALA A 56 1.45 -10.05 -7.36
C ALA A 56 1.41 -8.53 -7.51
N THR A 57 1.02 -7.81 -6.47
CA THR A 57 0.95 -6.35 -6.50
C THR A 57 2.34 -5.77 -6.22
N ALA A 58 2.76 -4.82 -7.04
CA ALA A 58 4.05 -4.18 -6.84
C ALA A 58 3.97 -3.15 -5.71
N CYS A 59 5.08 -2.96 -5.00
CA CYS A 59 5.16 -1.93 -3.98
C CYS A 59 4.98 -0.56 -4.61
N VAL A 60 4.09 0.27 -4.04
CA VAL A 60 3.83 1.60 -4.59
C VAL A 60 5.00 2.55 -4.37
N GLN A 61 5.89 2.25 -3.42
CA GLN A 61 7.02 3.11 -3.14
C GLN A 61 8.23 2.82 -4.02
N CYS A 62 8.49 1.55 -4.33
CA CYS A 62 9.71 1.20 -5.06
C CYS A 62 9.51 0.19 -6.19
N GLY A 63 8.30 -0.32 -6.36
CA GLY A 63 8.03 -1.32 -7.40
C GLY A 63 8.49 -2.73 -7.04
N GLY A 64 9.00 -2.93 -5.84
CA GLY A 64 9.49 -4.23 -5.41
C GLY A 64 8.39 -5.21 -5.08
N GLU A 65 8.79 -6.43 -4.77
CA GLU A 65 7.88 -7.52 -4.46
C GLU A 65 7.39 -7.41 -3.02
N LEU A 66 6.09 -7.65 -2.82
CA LEU A 66 5.50 -7.62 -1.49
C LEU A 66 5.51 -9.02 -0.87
N GLY A 67 5.93 -9.09 0.39
CA GLY A 67 5.83 -10.32 1.17
C GLY A 67 4.62 -10.25 2.07
N VAL A 68 3.73 -11.22 1.96
CA VAL A 68 2.52 -11.27 2.78
C VAL A 68 2.89 -11.62 4.22
N VAL A 69 2.42 -10.80 5.16
CA VAL A 69 2.68 -10.99 6.58
C VAL A 69 1.43 -11.55 7.28
N GLU A 70 0.27 -11.03 6.88
CA GLU A 70 -0.97 -11.39 7.55
C GLU A 70 -2.13 -11.30 6.56
N HIS A 71 -3.10 -12.20 6.72
CA HIS A 71 -4.35 -12.14 5.98
C HIS A 71 -5.47 -12.21 7.01
N ALA A 72 -6.17 -11.12 7.21
CA ALA A 72 -7.19 -10.99 8.26
C ALA A 72 -8.55 -10.73 7.65
N VAL A 73 -9.59 -11.06 8.41
CA VAL A 73 -10.97 -10.72 8.06
C VAL A 73 -11.38 -9.55 8.95
N GLU A 74 -11.87 -8.48 8.32
CA GLU A 74 -12.33 -7.30 9.07
C GLU A 74 -13.76 -6.98 8.69
N ARG A 75 -14.55 -6.65 9.71
CA ARG A 75 -15.91 -6.18 9.49
C ARG A 75 -15.92 -4.67 9.55
N ARG A 76 -16.57 -4.06 8.54
CA ARG A 76 -16.77 -2.61 8.49
C ARG A 76 -18.22 -2.36 8.14
N GLY A 77 -19.00 -2.01 9.17
CA GLY A 77 -20.45 -1.90 9.00
C GLY A 77 -21.02 -3.24 8.61
N ASP A 78 -21.76 -3.28 7.51
CA ASP A 78 -22.36 -4.51 6.99
C ASP A 78 -21.44 -5.29 6.06
N GLU A 79 -20.26 -4.76 5.80
CA GLU A 79 -19.32 -5.35 4.88
C GLU A 79 -18.27 -6.16 5.59
N THR A 80 -17.87 -7.28 4.99
CA THR A 80 -16.75 -8.08 5.46
C THR A 80 -15.65 -8.00 4.42
N LEU A 81 -14.49 -7.53 4.86
CA LEU A 81 -13.34 -7.38 3.97
C LEU A 81 -12.25 -8.37 4.35
N ARG A 82 -11.46 -8.74 3.35
CA ARG A 82 -10.21 -9.46 3.57
C ARG A 82 -9.09 -8.47 3.44
N VAL A 83 -8.26 -8.36 4.46
CA VAL A 83 -7.17 -7.41 4.49
C VAL A 83 -5.86 -8.16 4.53
N VAL A 84 -5.03 -7.95 3.53
CA VAL A 84 -3.69 -8.53 3.49
C VAL A 84 -2.70 -7.46 3.90
N ARG A 85 -1.93 -7.74 4.95
CA ARG A 85 -0.83 -6.88 5.33
C ARG A 85 0.45 -7.47 4.80
N ALA A 86 1.22 -6.63 4.13
CA ALA A 86 2.44 -7.07 3.46
C ALA A 86 3.55 -6.06 3.73
N ILE A 87 4.78 -6.51 3.53
CA ILE A 87 5.96 -5.66 3.64
C ILE A 87 6.77 -5.85 2.38
N CYS A 88 7.21 -4.76 1.77
CA CYS A 88 8.04 -4.83 0.58
C CYS A 88 9.37 -5.48 0.93
N ARG A 89 9.77 -6.46 0.11
CA ARG A 89 11.04 -7.16 0.32
C ARG A 89 12.25 -6.32 -0.03
N ARG A 90 12.04 -5.23 -0.77
CA ARG A 90 13.13 -4.35 -1.16
C ARG A 90 13.26 -3.13 -0.25
N CYS A 91 12.20 -2.34 -0.11
CA CYS A 91 12.27 -1.10 0.67
C CYS A 91 11.67 -1.20 2.06
N HIS A 92 11.06 -2.34 2.39
CA HIS A 92 10.46 -2.63 3.69
C HIS A 92 9.25 -1.75 4.02
N ALA A 93 8.68 -1.06 3.03
CA ALA A 93 7.48 -0.28 3.24
C ALA A 93 6.29 -1.19 3.54
N PRO A 94 5.47 -0.86 4.54
CA PRO A 94 4.27 -1.64 4.83
C PRO A 94 3.18 -1.34 3.80
N ARG A 95 2.32 -2.33 3.57
CA ARG A 95 1.21 -2.19 2.63
C ARG A 95 0.02 -2.99 3.13
N SER A 96 -1.15 -2.37 3.12
CA SER A 96 -2.40 -3.09 3.34
C SER A 96 -3.16 -3.10 2.02
N ILE A 97 -3.69 -4.26 1.66
CA ILE A 97 -4.48 -4.41 0.43
C ILE A 97 -5.82 -5.00 0.83
N TYR A 98 -6.88 -4.38 0.36
CA TYR A 98 -8.25 -4.69 0.76
C TYR A 98 -8.95 -5.44 -0.35
N PHE A 99 -9.63 -6.52 0.03
CA PHE A 99 -10.37 -7.39 -0.89
C PHE A 99 -11.78 -7.61 -0.37
N ARG A 100 -12.68 -7.86 -1.30
CA ARG A 100 -14.05 -8.24 -0.97
C ARG A 100 -14.41 -9.45 -1.82
N LEU A 101 -15.04 -10.43 -1.19
CA LEU A 101 -15.51 -11.59 -1.94
C LEU A 101 -16.74 -11.18 -2.74
N ALA A 102 -16.74 -11.54 -4.03
CA ALA A 102 -17.88 -11.29 -4.89
C ALA A 102 -19.05 -12.13 -4.41
N ARG A 103 -20.25 -11.54 -4.43
CA ARG A 103 -21.44 -12.28 -4.07
C ARG A 103 -21.77 -13.27 -5.18
N PRO A 104 -22.16 -14.50 -4.82
CA PRO A 104 -22.61 -15.44 -5.86
C PRO A 104 -23.79 -14.85 -6.59
N LEU A 105 -23.86 -15.07 -7.91
CA LEU A 105 -25.01 -14.65 -8.68
C LEU A 105 -26.18 -15.54 -8.30
N PRO A 106 -27.40 -14.97 -8.21
CA PRO A 106 -28.57 -15.80 -7.97
C PRO A 106 -28.77 -16.76 -9.13
N SER A 107 -29.09 -18.00 -8.82
CA SER A 107 -29.32 -19.01 -9.84
C SER A 107 -30.80 -18.99 -10.28
#